data_6adf6097bfebb63c3388cfdab95a35f1
#
_entry.id   6adf6097bfebb63c3388cfdab95a35f1
#
_cell.length_a   1.000
_cell.length_b   1.000
_cell.length_c   1.000
_cell.angle_alpha   90.00
_cell.angle_beta   90.00
_cell.angle_gamma   90.00
#
_symmetry.space_group_name_H-M   'P 1'
#
loop_
_entity.id
_entity.type
_entity.pdbx_description
1 polymer ?
#
loop_
_entity_poly.entity_id
_entity_poly.type
_entity_poly.pdbx_seq_one_letter_code
_entity_poly.pdbx_strand_id
1 'polypeptide(L)'
;MEPPENKSLTQPAHDRELLVLALGEQFSALLSASRALTVATSAEFHPELPPAAFHIAHWLHAFGPAKVSGVAEAVAMDRSATSRLTARLIHLGLVEAQPDPSDGRGTLLNVSHQGRARIRQAIAHKGDDFRQRIDSWNDEDLEQLTQLLRQFNRMSA
;
A
#
# COMPACT_ATOMS: atom_id res chain seq x y z
N MET A 1 20.81 -21.80 -58.16
CA MET A 1 21.51 -21.34 -56.94
C MET A 1 20.52 -20.42 -56.19
N GLU A 2 19.73 -21.02 -55.32
CA GLU A 2 18.77 -20.31 -54.49
C GLU A 2 19.48 -19.62 -53.32
N PRO A 3 19.05 -18.39 -52.92
CA PRO A 3 19.60 -17.76 -51.76
C PRO A 3 19.06 -18.44 -50.46
N PRO A 4 19.87 -18.53 -49.39
CA PRO A 4 19.41 -19.15 -48.15
C PRO A 4 18.31 -18.33 -47.47
N GLU A 5 17.23 -18.99 -47.12
CA GLU A 5 16.15 -18.47 -46.31
C GLU A 5 16.69 -17.99 -44.95
N ASN A 6 16.61 -16.70 -44.76
CA ASN A 6 16.84 -16.06 -43.45
C ASN A 6 15.59 -16.25 -42.59
N LYS A 7 15.35 -17.45 -42.10
CA LYS A 7 14.36 -17.77 -41.07
C LYS A 7 15.07 -18.02 -39.76
N SER A 8 14.82 -17.21 -38.73
CA SER A 8 14.89 -17.66 -37.33
C SER A 8 15.60 -16.79 -36.29
N LEU A 9 15.79 -15.48 -36.49
CA LEU A 9 16.35 -14.65 -35.40
C LEU A 9 15.37 -13.62 -34.79
N THR A 10 14.18 -13.49 -35.36
CA THR A 10 13.17 -12.48 -34.89
C THR A 10 12.08 -13.06 -33.98
N GLN A 11 11.86 -14.37 -33.98
CA GLN A 11 10.77 -15.01 -33.22
C GLN A 11 10.96 -14.96 -31.69
N PRO A 12 12.11 -15.34 -31.11
CA PRO A 12 12.25 -15.33 -29.65
C PRO A 12 12.26 -13.92 -29.03
N ALA A 13 12.67 -12.90 -29.77
CA ALA A 13 12.61 -11.52 -29.30
C ALA A 13 11.18 -11.00 -29.26
N HIS A 14 10.37 -11.33 -30.26
CA HIS A 14 8.95 -10.98 -30.33
C HIS A 14 8.14 -11.68 -29.21
N ASP A 15 8.40 -12.95 -28.96
CA ASP A 15 7.75 -13.71 -27.87
C ASP A 15 8.08 -13.12 -26.50
N ARG A 16 9.31 -12.66 -26.28
CA ARG A 16 9.71 -11.99 -25.04
C ARG A 16 8.99 -10.65 -24.87
N GLU A 17 8.83 -9.89 -25.92
CA GLU A 17 8.12 -8.59 -25.90
C GLU A 17 6.64 -8.78 -25.52
N LEU A 18 5.98 -9.79 -26.09
CA LEU A 18 4.60 -10.14 -25.73
C LEU A 18 4.47 -10.53 -24.25
N LEU A 19 5.43 -11.29 -23.71
CA LEU A 19 5.45 -11.65 -22.28
C LEU A 19 5.63 -10.41 -21.39
N VAL A 20 6.48 -9.47 -21.77
CA VAL A 20 6.68 -8.21 -21.02
C VAL A 20 5.41 -7.37 -21.03
N LEU A 21 4.73 -7.27 -22.18
CA LEU A 21 3.45 -6.57 -22.29
C LEU A 21 2.38 -7.23 -21.41
N ALA A 22 2.22 -8.54 -21.49
CA ALA A 22 1.27 -9.29 -20.68
C ALA A 22 1.55 -9.11 -19.17
N LEU A 23 2.83 -9.14 -18.76
CA LEU A 23 3.21 -8.86 -17.39
C LEU A 23 2.84 -7.44 -16.95
N GLY A 24 3.07 -6.44 -17.82
CA GLY A 24 2.69 -5.05 -17.59
C GLY A 24 1.18 -4.88 -17.38
N GLU A 25 0.36 -5.59 -18.14
CA GLU A 25 -1.10 -5.62 -17.96
C GLU A 25 -1.48 -6.19 -16.60
N GLN A 26 -0.84 -7.30 -16.15
CA GLN A 26 -1.09 -7.89 -14.84
C GLN A 26 -0.69 -6.95 -13.70
N PHE A 27 0.45 -6.24 -13.82
CA PHE A 27 0.83 -5.20 -12.86
C PHE A 27 -0.20 -4.06 -12.81
N SER A 28 -0.68 -3.60 -13.95
CA SER A 28 -1.70 -2.55 -14.03
C SER A 28 -3.01 -2.99 -13.36
N ALA A 29 -3.45 -4.23 -13.60
CA ALA A 29 -4.62 -4.82 -12.96
C ALA A 29 -4.43 -4.95 -11.44
N LEU A 30 -3.27 -5.40 -10.98
CA LEU A 30 -2.93 -5.52 -9.56
C LEU A 30 -2.94 -4.16 -8.86
N LEU A 31 -2.33 -3.13 -9.47
CA LEU A 31 -2.33 -1.77 -8.92
C LEU A 31 -3.75 -1.18 -8.84
N SER A 32 -4.58 -1.43 -9.84
CA SER A 32 -5.98 -0.99 -9.84
C SER A 32 -6.79 -1.69 -8.76
N ALA A 33 -6.64 -3.00 -8.61
CA ALA A 33 -7.27 -3.78 -7.53
C ALA A 33 -6.78 -3.33 -6.15
N SER A 34 -5.49 -3.04 -5.98
CA SER A 34 -4.92 -2.52 -4.72
C SER A 34 -5.49 -1.15 -4.35
N ARG A 35 -5.70 -0.26 -5.33
CA ARG A 35 -6.35 1.04 -5.10
C ARG A 35 -7.80 0.87 -4.65
N ALA A 36 -8.57 0.03 -5.34
CA ALA A 36 -9.97 -0.26 -4.97
C ALA A 36 -10.06 -0.83 -3.55
N LEU A 37 -9.17 -1.76 -3.21
CA LEU A 37 -9.09 -2.35 -1.88
C LEU A 37 -8.71 -1.31 -0.80
N THR A 38 -7.82 -0.38 -1.12
CA THR A 38 -7.47 0.72 -0.21
C THR A 38 -8.66 1.64 0.05
N VAL A 39 -9.46 1.95 -0.96
CA VAL A 39 -10.68 2.75 -0.82
C VAL A 39 -11.69 2.01 0.06
N ALA A 40 -11.94 0.73 -0.19
CA ALA A 40 -12.84 -0.10 0.62
C ALA A 40 -12.38 -0.17 2.09
N THR A 41 -11.09 -0.47 2.33
CA THR A 41 -10.49 -0.51 3.68
C THR A 41 -10.63 0.82 4.42
N SER A 42 -10.44 1.95 3.72
CA SER A 42 -10.59 3.27 4.33
C SER A 42 -12.05 3.61 4.69
N ALA A 43 -13.01 3.17 3.88
CA ALA A 43 -14.43 3.32 4.16
C ALA A 43 -14.87 2.50 5.38
N GLU A 44 -14.31 1.30 5.57
CA GLU A 44 -14.53 0.49 6.78
C GLU A 44 -13.89 1.12 8.02
N PHE A 45 -12.71 1.72 7.88
CA PHE A 45 -12.08 2.46 8.97
C PHE A 45 -12.95 3.62 9.43
N HIS A 46 -13.42 4.45 8.48
CA HIS A 46 -14.41 5.49 8.73
C HIS A 46 -15.02 6.02 7.42
N PRO A 47 -16.36 5.92 7.23
CA PRO A 47 -17.00 6.22 5.95
C PRO A 47 -16.90 7.68 5.51
N GLU A 48 -16.75 8.61 6.44
CA GLU A 48 -16.64 10.05 6.15
C GLU A 48 -15.19 10.52 5.90
N LEU A 49 -14.21 9.65 6.04
CA LEU A 49 -12.80 10.02 5.89
C LEU A 49 -12.28 9.60 4.52
N PRO A 50 -11.45 10.45 3.87
CA PRO A 50 -10.76 10.06 2.65
C PRO A 50 -9.69 9.01 2.93
N PRO A 51 -9.28 8.19 1.92
CA PRO A 51 -8.24 7.17 2.07
C PRO A 51 -6.92 7.69 2.67
N ALA A 52 -6.57 8.94 2.40
CA ALA A 52 -5.39 9.57 2.96
C ALA A 52 -5.41 9.67 4.51
N ALA A 53 -6.58 9.83 5.12
CA ALA A 53 -6.71 9.83 6.57
C ALA A 53 -6.45 8.43 7.17
N PHE A 54 -6.91 7.37 6.49
CA PHE A 54 -6.57 6.00 6.87
C PHE A 54 -5.06 5.76 6.77
N HIS A 55 -4.37 6.23 5.72
CA HIS A 55 -2.92 6.13 5.59
C HIS A 55 -2.18 6.78 6.76
N ILE A 56 -2.60 7.98 7.17
CA ILE A 56 -2.04 8.67 8.35
C ILE A 56 -2.22 7.83 9.61
N ALA A 57 -3.44 7.38 9.89
CA ALA A 57 -3.75 6.58 11.08
C ALA A 57 -3.03 5.25 11.08
N HIS A 58 -2.96 4.56 9.93
CA HIS A 58 -2.25 3.29 9.77
C HIS A 58 -0.74 3.44 9.97
N TRP A 59 -0.14 4.50 9.43
CA TRP A 59 1.27 4.80 9.65
C TRP A 59 1.58 5.05 11.14
N LEU A 60 0.78 5.88 11.81
CA LEU A 60 0.90 6.10 13.26
C LEU A 60 0.73 4.81 14.07
N HIS A 61 -0.14 3.90 13.61
CA HIS A 61 -0.32 2.60 14.25
C HIS A 61 0.91 1.71 14.14
N ALA A 62 1.59 1.73 12.99
CA ALA A 62 2.74 0.89 12.71
C ALA A 62 4.05 1.41 13.34
N PHE A 63 4.24 2.74 13.36
CA PHE A 63 5.53 3.35 13.73
C PHE A 63 5.49 4.15 15.03
N GLY A 64 4.31 4.33 15.61
CA GLY A 64 4.14 5.00 16.89
C GLY A 64 3.98 6.52 16.80
N PRO A 65 4.08 7.21 17.96
CA PRO A 65 3.84 8.63 18.04
C PRO A 65 4.82 9.45 17.19
N ALA A 66 4.30 10.46 16.47
CA ALA A 66 5.12 11.34 15.64
C ALA A 66 4.55 12.77 15.55
N LYS A 67 5.42 13.75 15.21
CA LYS A 67 4.99 15.11 14.87
C LYS A 67 4.28 15.11 13.51
N VAL A 68 3.35 16.04 13.30
CA VAL A 68 2.63 16.18 12.02
C VAL A 68 3.59 16.26 10.82
N SER A 69 4.74 16.95 10.97
CA SER A 69 5.75 17.05 9.91
C SER A 69 6.37 15.71 9.54
N GLY A 70 6.71 14.88 10.52
CA GLY A 70 7.25 13.54 10.27
C GLY A 70 6.22 12.60 9.63
N VAL A 71 4.95 12.71 10.03
CA VAL A 71 3.87 11.96 9.38
C VAL A 71 3.72 12.39 7.92
N ALA A 72 3.69 13.72 7.64
CA ALA A 72 3.54 14.26 6.30
C ALA A 72 4.65 13.77 5.35
N GLU A 73 5.89 13.78 5.82
CA GLU A 73 7.05 13.28 5.08
C GLU A 73 6.92 11.77 4.80
N ALA A 74 6.60 10.98 5.82
CA ALA A 74 6.51 9.54 5.72
C ALA A 74 5.39 9.05 4.78
N VAL A 75 4.24 9.75 4.75
CA VAL A 75 3.13 9.41 3.85
C VAL A 75 3.18 10.17 2.51
N ALA A 76 4.26 10.90 2.25
CA ALA A 76 4.47 11.71 1.04
C ALA A 76 3.31 12.68 0.74
N MET A 77 2.84 13.39 1.77
CA MET A 77 1.73 14.34 1.69
C MET A 77 2.17 15.75 2.06
N ASP A 78 1.44 16.73 1.53
CA ASP A 78 1.57 18.13 1.95
C ASP A 78 1.26 18.29 3.44
N ARG A 79 2.09 19.09 4.14
CA ARG A 79 1.97 19.30 5.59
C ARG A 79 0.64 19.93 5.99
N SER A 80 0.10 20.84 5.20
CA SER A 80 -1.17 21.49 5.51
C SER A 80 -2.35 20.53 5.33
N ALA A 81 -2.30 19.67 4.29
CA ALA A 81 -3.27 18.61 4.08
C ALA A 81 -3.23 17.58 5.22
N THR A 82 -2.01 17.14 5.61
CA THR A 82 -1.81 16.24 6.74
C THR A 82 -2.35 16.83 8.04
N SER A 83 -2.08 18.12 8.30
CA SER A 83 -2.58 18.81 9.50
C SER A 83 -4.12 18.85 9.55
N ARG A 84 -4.79 19.12 8.42
CA ARG A 84 -6.27 19.13 8.35
C ARG A 84 -6.84 17.74 8.61
N LEU A 85 -6.26 16.70 8.01
CA LEU A 85 -6.73 15.32 8.19
C LEU A 85 -6.48 14.82 9.62
N THR A 86 -5.33 15.14 10.21
CA THR A 86 -5.04 14.82 11.63
C THR A 86 -5.99 15.52 12.58
N ALA A 87 -6.32 16.80 12.36
CA ALA A 87 -7.31 17.49 13.16
C ALA A 87 -8.68 16.80 13.09
N ARG A 88 -9.08 16.32 11.91
CA ARG A 88 -10.33 15.57 11.75
C ARG A 88 -10.28 14.21 12.44
N LEU A 89 -9.15 13.49 12.35
CA LEU A 89 -8.93 12.23 13.07
C LEU A 89 -9.00 12.41 14.60
N ILE A 90 -8.45 13.51 15.11
CA ILE A 90 -8.54 13.88 16.54
C ILE A 90 -9.98 14.17 16.92
N HIS A 91 -10.68 14.97 16.12
CA HIS A 91 -12.09 15.30 16.36
C HIS A 91 -12.99 14.05 16.45
N LEU A 92 -12.68 13.03 15.65
CA LEU A 92 -13.39 11.74 15.63
C LEU A 92 -12.89 10.76 16.72
N GLY A 93 -11.94 11.16 17.54
CA GLY A 93 -11.38 10.30 18.60
C GLY A 93 -10.54 9.12 18.09
N LEU A 94 -10.11 9.14 16.83
CA LEU A 94 -9.30 8.05 16.22
C LEU A 94 -7.80 8.25 16.42
N VAL A 95 -7.38 9.49 16.59
CA VAL A 95 -6.02 9.92 16.92
C VAL A 95 -6.10 10.84 18.11
N GLU A 96 -5.09 10.85 18.95
CA GLU A 96 -4.93 11.74 20.09
C GLU A 96 -3.62 12.53 20.00
N ALA A 97 -3.66 13.76 20.49
CA ALA A 97 -2.51 14.63 20.58
C ALA A 97 -1.96 14.57 22.04
N GLN A 98 -0.67 14.36 22.18
CA GLN A 98 0.00 14.33 23.48
C GLN A 98 1.23 15.22 23.47
N PRO A 99 1.64 15.80 24.61
CA PRO A 99 2.86 16.58 24.71
C PRO A 99 4.07 15.75 24.28
N ASP A 100 5.02 16.36 23.55
CA ASP A 100 6.30 15.73 23.25
C ASP A 100 7.17 15.73 24.52
N PRO A 101 7.55 14.57 25.06
CA PRO A 101 8.36 14.50 26.27
C PRO A 101 9.78 15.07 26.08
N SER A 102 10.25 15.18 24.85
CA SER A 102 11.58 15.72 24.52
C SER A 102 11.57 17.23 24.20
N ASP A 103 10.39 17.77 23.88
CA ASP A 103 10.21 19.17 23.49
C ASP A 103 8.88 19.68 24.06
N GLY A 104 8.96 20.37 25.19
CA GLY A 104 7.78 20.83 25.94
C GLY A 104 6.82 21.76 25.16
N ARG A 105 7.19 22.19 23.94
CA ARG A 105 6.33 22.94 23.03
C ARG A 105 5.83 22.09 21.86
N GLY A 106 6.33 20.86 21.74
CA GLY A 106 5.99 19.92 20.69
C GLY A 106 4.72 19.13 21.00
N THR A 107 4.04 18.70 19.97
CA THR A 107 2.89 17.79 20.06
C THR A 107 3.17 16.56 19.21
N LEU A 108 3.01 15.39 19.82
CA LEU A 108 3.04 14.10 19.16
C LEU A 108 1.60 13.62 18.93
N LEU A 109 1.39 13.05 17.75
CA LEU A 109 0.16 12.36 17.38
C LEU A 109 0.32 10.88 17.65
N ASN A 110 -0.69 10.27 18.24
CA ASN A 110 -0.74 8.83 18.47
C ASN A 110 -2.11 8.29 18.11
N VAL A 111 -2.19 7.03 17.69
CA VAL A 111 -3.49 6.38 17.44
C VAL A 111 -4.15 6.10 18.79
N SER A 112 -5.41 6.50 18.95
CA SER A 112 -6.21 6.21 20.13
C SER A 112 -6.54 4.71 20.24
N HIS A 113 -7.06 4.29 21.39
CA HIS A 113 -7.56 2.91 21.55
C HIS A 113 -8.65 2.58 20.53
N GLN A 114 -9.59 3.50 20.28
CA GLN A 114 -10.65 3.36 19.29
C GLN A 114 -10.08 3.30 17.87
N GLY A 115 -9.12 4.17 17.54
CA GLY A 115 -8.44 4.16 16.23
C GLY A 115 -7.74 2.83 15.97
N ARG A 116 -7.04 2.27 16.95
CA ARG A 116 -6.40 0.95 16.84
C ARG A 116 -7.43 -0.17 16.58
N ALA A 117 -8.56 -0.15 17.25
CA ALA A 117 -9.61 -1.13 17.04
C ALA A 117 -10.18 -1.05 15.60
N ARG A 118 -10.47 0.15 15.12
CA ARG A 118 -10.94 0.40 13.75
C ARG A 118 -9.93 -0.01 12.68
N ILE A 119 -8.64 0.29 12.87
CA ILE A 119 -7.58 -0.13 11.95
C ILE A 119 -7.50 -1.65 11.88
N ARG A 120 -7.49 -2.35 13.02
CA ARG A 120 -7.44 -3.83 13.04
C ARG A 120 -8.63 -4.44 12.30
N GLN A 121 -9.84 -3.92 12.51
CA GLN A 121 -11.04 -4.39 11.82
C GLN A 121 -10.92 -4.22 10.31
N ALA A 122 -10.57 -3.01 9.85
CA ALA A 122 -10.43 -2.72 8.41
C ALA A 122 -9.34 -3.55 7.72
N ILE A 123 -8.23 -3.82 8.43
CA ILE A 123 -7.14 -4.66 7.90
C ILE A 123 -7.50 -6.14 7.88
N ALA A 124 -8.28 -6.64 8.84
CA ALA A 124 -8.69 -8.04 8.87
C ALA A 124 -9.47 -8.42 7.60
N HIS A 125 -10.45 -7.63 7.20
CA HIS A 125 -11.21 -7.85 5.97
C HIS A 125 -10.31 -7.81 4.71
N LYS A 126 -9.33 -6.89 4.67
CA LYS A 126 -8.35 -6.87 3.57
C LYS A 126 -7.52 -8.16 3.50
N GLY A 127 -7.15 -8.72 4.64
CA GLY A 127 -6.41 -9.98 4.72
C GLY A 127 -7.23 -11.16 4.22
N ASP A 128 -8.51 -11.20 4.51
CA ASP A 128 -9.42 -12.26 4.08
C ASP A 128 -9.63 -12.23 2.56
N ASP A 129 -9.82 -11.06 1.94
CA ASP A 129 -9.89 -10.90 0.49
C ASP A 129 -8.61 -11.39 -0.22
N PHE A 130 -7.45 -11.09 0.35
CA PHE A 130 -6.18 -11.56 -0.20
C PHE A 130 -6.06 -13.08 -0.11
N ARG A 131 -6.37 -13.67 1.06
CA ARG A 131 -6.35 -15.12 1.26
C ARG A 131 -7.30 -15.83 0.29
N GLN A 132 -8.53 -15.34 0.14
CA GLN A 132 -9.52 -15.91 -0.77
C GLN A 132 -9.02 -15.98 -2.23
N ARG A 133 -8.23 -14.99 -2.67
CA ARG A 133 -7.67 -14.96 -4.03
C ARG A 133 -6.60 -16.02 -4.27
N ILE A 134 -5.88 -16.44 -3.24
CA ILE A 134 -4.78 -17.41 -3.32
C ILE A 134 -5.13 -18.77 -2.71
N ASP A 135 -6.36 -18.95 -2.21
CA ASP A 135 -6.80 -20.15 -1.51
C ASP A 135 -6.71 -21.44 -2.37
N SER A 136 -6.87 -21.29 -3.69
CA SER A 136 -6.74 -22.40 -4.64
C SER A 136 -5.31 -22.64 -5.14
N TRP A 137 -4.35 -21.82 -4.72
CA TRP A 137 -2.96 -21.94 -5.16
C TRP A 137 -2.23 -23.00 -4.33
N ASN A 138 -1.33 -23.73 -4.96
CA ASN A 138 -0.44 -24.63 -4.25
C ASN A 138 0.75 -23.86 -3.66
N ASP A 139 1.48 -24.48 -2.75
CA ASP A 139 2.63 -23.83 -2.06
C ASP A 139 3.77 -23.48 -3.03
N GLU A 140 3.98 -24.29 -4.09
CA GLU A 140 5.02 -24.06 -5.10
C GLU A 140 4.77 -22.77 -5.89
N ASP A 141 3.53 -22.50 -6.32
CA ASP A 141 3.13 -21.27 -7.01
C ASP A 141 3.30 -20.05 -6.10
N LEU A 142 2.95 -20.17 -4.81
CA LEU A 142 3.13 -19.12 -3.82
C LEU A 142 4.61 -18.79 -3.60
N GLU A 143 5.46 -19.81 -3.47
CA GLU A 143 6.91 -19.64 -3.32
C GLU A 143 7.52 -19.00 -4.57
N GLN A 144 7.16 -19.47 -5.75
CA GLN A 144 7.66 -18.96 -7.03
C GLN A 144 7.30 -17.48 -7.21
N LEU A 145 6.04 -17.11 -7.01
CA LEU A 145 5.61 -15.71 -7.09
C LEU A 145 6.35 -14.84 -6.07
N THR A 146 6.50 -15.34 -4.84
CA THR A 146 7.22 -14.61 -3.78
C THR A 146 8.67 -14.35 -4.17
N GLN A 147 9.37 -15.34 -4.76
CA GLN A 147 10.75 -15.20 -5.21
C GLN A 147 10.89 -14.21 -6.37
N LEU A 148 9.99 -14.27 -7.36
CA LEU A 148 9.98 -13.36 -8.50
C LEU A 148 9.70 -11.92 -8.07
N LEU A 149 8.76 -11.69 -7.17
CA LEU A 149 8.49 -10.37 -6.61
C LEU A 149 9.67 -9.83 -5.78
N ARG A 150 10.34 -10.66 -5.00
CA ARG A 150 11.56 -10.26 -4.28
C ARG A 150 12.67 -9.84 -5.24
N GLN A 151 12.85 -10.57 -6.34
CA GLN A 151 13.83 -10.23 -7.37
C GLN A 151 13.49 -8.90 -8.04
N PHE A 152 12.24 -8.71 -8.42
CA PHE A 152 11.74 -7.48 -9.04
C PHE A 152 11.93 -6.26 -8.12
N ASN A 153 11.57 -6.37 -6.84
CA ASN A 153 11.65 -5.27 -5.88
C ASN A 153 13.09 -4.86 -5.53
N ARG A 154 14.08 -5.78 -5.65
CA ARG A 154 15.51 -5.45 -5.41
C ARG A 154 16.13 -4.61 -6.51
N MET A 155 15.55 -4.56 -7.68
CA MET A 155 16.04 -3.75 -8.80
C MET A 155 15.61 -2.27 -8.69
N SER A 156 14.79 -1.91 -7.70
CA SER A 156 14.26 -0.55 -7.47
C SER A 156 14.97 0.21 -6.34
N ALA A 157 16.12 -0.29 -5.85
CA ALA A 157 16.92 0.33 -4.79
C ALA A 157 18.12 1.09 -5.36
#